data_f2aeba8a77839c2f593bdc33ef590b80
#
_entry.id   f2aeba8a77839c2f593bdc33ef590b80
#
_cell.length_a   1.000
_cell.length_b   1.000
_cell.length_c   1.000
_cell.angle_alpha   90.00
_cell.angle_beta   90.00
_cell.angle_gamma   90.00
#
_symmetry.space_group_name_H-M   'P 1'
#
loop_
_entity.id
_entity.type
_entity.pdbx_description
1 polymer ?
#
loop_
_entity_poly.entity_id
_entity_poly.type
_entity_poly.pdbx_seq_one_letter_code
_entity_poly.pdbx_strand_id
1 'polypeptide(L)'
;AMQSGLPVKHFIAACNVNDIVSVYLSTEILQPREAVPTLSNAMDVGNPSNFVRILEIFNHQFPLLKDKLSSATISDAATEQTIGEVFRQFHYTLDPHGAVGYLSLANYLQKHPEQKGMFLETAHPVKFPDAVERNTKEEQIIPASLEPMMQQPKQSIFMAPGYQNLKEYL
;
A
#
# COMPACT_ATOMS: atom_id res chain seq x y z
N ALA A 1 -14.77 -8.45 2.13
CA ALA A 1 -15.12 -8.06 3.50
C ALA A 1 -16.62 -7.67 3.59
N MET A 2 -17.01 -6.51 3.06
CA MET A 2 -18.42 -6.03 3.13
C MET A 2 -19.40 -7.03 2.52
N GLN A 3 -19.17 -7.51 1.30
CA GLN A 3 -20.04 -8.52 0.65
C GLN A 3 -20.03 -9.89 1.36
N SER A 4 -19.01 -10.17 2.17
CA SER A 4 -18.94 -11.38 3.00
C SER A 4 -19.61 -11.21 4.37
N GLY A 5 -20.34 -10.12 4.58
CA GLY A 5 -21.09 -9.87 5.81
C GLY A 5 -20.28 -9.26 6.96
N LEU A 6 -19.01 -8.88 6.74
CA LEU A 6 -18.26 -8.15 7.76
C LEU A 6 -18.82 -6.73 7.94
N PRO A 7 -18.97 -6.24 9.19
CA PRO A 7 -19.58 -4.95 9.47
C PRO A 7 -18.61 -3.78 9.22
N VAL A 8 -18.03 -3.72 8.02
CA VAL A 8 -17.16 -2.63 7.60
C VAL A 8 -18.03 -1.52 7.02
N LYS A 9 -17.97 -0.35 7.64
CA LYS A 9 -18.77 0.82 7.21
C LYS A 9 -18.13 1.60 6.08
N HIS A 10 -16.78 1.71 6.11
CA HIS A 10 -16.02 2.55 5.21
C HIS A 10 -14.66 1.94 4.90
N PHE A 11 -14.15 2.20 3.71
CA PHE A 11 -12.82 1.79 3.25
C PHE A 11 -11.98 3.01 2.91
N ILE A 12 -10.67 2.89 3.07
CA ILE A 12 -9.71 3.92 2.71
C ILE A 12 -8.71 3.32 1.73
N ALA A 13 -8.64 3.83 0.52
CA ALA A 13 -7.57 3.52 -0.41
C ALA A 13 -6.33 4.34 0.00
N ALA A 14 -5.42 3.72 0.71
CA ALA A 14 -4.16 4.31 1.10
C ALA A 14 -3.19 4.22 -0.09
N CYS A 15 -2.83 5.36 -0.66
CA CYS A 15 -1.96 5.46 -1.83
C CYS A 15 -0.65 6.17 -1.47
N ASN A 16 0.45 5.79 -2.12
CA ASN A 16 1.60 6.66 -2.25
C ASN A 16 1.35 7.71 -3.34
N VAL A 17 2.38 8.36 -3.87
CA VAL A 17 2.21 9.38 -4.94
C VAL A 17 1.67 8.80 -6.26
N ASN A 18 1.60 7.47 -6.40
CA ASN A 18 0.91 6.80 -7.49
C ASN A 18 -0.59 6.65 -7.18
N ASP A 19 -1.26 7.76 -7.03
CA ASP A 19 -2.57 7.90 -6.42
C ASP A 19 -3.74 7.90 -7.41
N ILE A 20 -3.72 7.02 -8.40
CA ILE A 20 -4.74 6.90 -9.44
C ILE A 20 -6.16 6.79 -8.84
N VAL A 21 -6.32 6.08 -7.72
CA VAL A 21 -7.62 5.95 -7.04
C VAL A 21 -8.05 7.28 -6.43
N SER A 22 -7.13 8.06 -5.86
CA SER A 22 -7.43 9.39 -5.30
C SER A 22 -7.88 10.35 -6.39
N VAL A 23 -7.20 10.34 -7.54
CA VAL A 23 -7.59 11.15 -8.71
C VAL A 23 -8.98 10.73 -9.19
N TYR A 24 -9.24 9.42 -9.33
CA TYR A 24 -10.56 8.94 -9.74
C TYR A 24 -11.67 9.38 -8.77
N LEU A 25 -11.47 9.27 -7.46
CA LEU A 25 -12.48 9.66 -6.46
C LEU A 25 -12.73 11.18 -6.44
N SER A 26 -11.82 11.98 -6.95
CA SER A 26 -11.99 13.44 -7.05
C SER A 26 -12.58 13.90 -8.38
N THR A 27 -12.33 13.17 -9.47
CA THR A 27 -12.65 13.61 -10.84
C THR A 27 -13.68 12.72 -11.56
N GLU A 28 -13.93 11.52 -11.05
CA GLU A 28 -14.70 10.44 -11.71
C GLU A 28 -14.03 9.94 -13.00
N ILE A 29 -12.81 10.36 -13.28
CA ILE A 29 -12.08 9.97 -14.49
C ILE A 29 -10.91 9.08 -14.10
N LEU A 30 -10.91 7.84 -14.60
CA LEU A 30 -9.77 6.93 -14.46
C LEU A 30 -8.68 7.33 -15.47
N GLN A 31 -7.58 7.89 -14.97
CA GLN A 31 -6.44 8.33 -15.79
C GLN A 31 -5.19 7.54 -15.44
N PRO A 32 -4.93 6.41 -16.12
CA PRO A 32 -3.66 5.72 -15.99
C PRO A 32 -2.48 6.63 -16.35
N ARG A 33 -1.39 6.48 -15.63
CA ARG A 33 -0.14 7.22 -15.87
C ARG A 33 1.07 6.34 -15.60
N GLU A 34 2.24 6.79 -16.01
CA GLU A 34 3.48 6.12 -15.65
C GLU A 34 3.69 6.17 -14.13
N ALA A 35 4.12 5.04 -13.56
CA ALA A 35 4.38 4.96 -12.13
C ALA A 35 5.70 5.65 -11.76
N VAL A 36 5.71 6.31 -10.63
CA VAL A 36 6.90 6.95 -10.04
C VAL A 36 7.45 6.02 -8.95
N PRO A 37 8.76 5.69 -8.96
CA PRO A 37 9.38 4.90 -7.90
C PRO A 37 9.27 5.56 -6.53
N THR A 38 8.88 4.78 -5.50
CA THR A 38 8.74 5.24 -4.11
C THR A 38 9.32 4.23 -3.12
N LEU A 39 9.36 4.60 -1.84
CA LEU A 39 9.75 3.69 -0.75
C LEU A 39 8.76 2.54 -0.58
N SER A 40 7.47 2.77 -0.80
CA SER A 40 6.41 1.75 -0.78
C SER A 40 6.21 1.13 -2.17
N ASN A 41 7.27 0.56 -2.72
CA ASN A 41 7.40 0.21 -4.14
C ASN A 41 6.36 -0.79 -4.68
N ALA A 42 5.77 -1.64 -3.85
CA ALA A 42 4.68 -2.53 -4.29
C ALA A 42 3.37 -1.77 -4.57
N MET A 43 3.29 -0.49 -4.16
CA MET A 43 2.18 0.41 -4.47
C MET A 43 2.49 1.31 -5.70
N ASP A 44 3.64 1.14 -6.36
CA ASP A 44 4.03 1.92 -7.56
C ASP A 44 3.27 1.41 -8.78
N VAL A 45 1.98 1.67 -8.79
CA VAL A 45 1.06 1.20 -9.83
C VAL A 45 0.33 2.38 -10.47
N GLY A 46 0.76 2.73 -11.68
CA GLY A 46 0.15 3.82 -12.45
C GLY A 46 -1.08 3.41 -13.27
N ASN A 47 -1.37 2.10 -13.38
CA ASN A 47 -2.56 1.56 -14.02
C ASN A 47 -3.08 0.34 -13.24
N PRO A 48 -3.90 0.54 -12.21
CA PRO A 48 -4.36 -0.53 -11.34
C PRO A 48 -5.38 -1.43 -12.03
N SER A 49 -4.91 -2.53 -12.63
CA SER A 49 -5.73 -3.49 -13.38
C SER A 49 -6.85 -4.14 -12.56
N ASN A 50 -6.72 -4.16 -11.24
CA ASN A 50 -7.73 -4.70 -10.33
C ASN A 50 -8.83 -3.68 -9.96
N PHE A 51 -8.70 -2.41 -10.33
CA PHE A 51 -9.68 -1.38 -9.97
C PHE A 51 -11.05 -1.62 -10.63
N VAL A 52 -11.08 -2.26 -11.79
CA VAL A 52 -12.33 -2.69 -12.45
C VAL A 52 -13.20 -3.54 -11.51
N ARG A 53 -12.61 -4.36 -10.64
CA ARG A 53 -13.37 -5.17 -9.67
C ARG A 53 -14.10 -4.32 -8.63
N ILE A 54 -13.51 -3.19 -8.24
CA ILE A 54 -14.15 -2.24 -7.34
C ILE A 54 -15.33 -1.58 -8.05
N LEU A 55 -15.15 -1.16 -9.30
CA LEU A 55 -16.24 -0.59 -10.10
C LEU A 55 -17.41 -1.56 -10.25
N GLU A 56 -17.14 -2.84 -10.53
CA GLU A 56 -18.17 -3.89 -10.63
C GLU A 56 -18.92 -4.11 -9.30
N ILE A 57 -18.23 -4.09 -8.16
CA ILE A 57 -18.88 -4.22 -6.83
C ILE A 57 -19.94 -3.14 -6.61
N PHE A 58 -19.72 -1.96 -7.17
CA PHE A 58 -20.64 -0.82 -7.05
C PHE A 58 -21.50 -0.59 -8.30
N ASN A 59 -21.55 -1.57 -9.21
CA ASN A 59 -22.31 -1.50 -10.48
C ASN A 59 -21.98 -0.23 -11.28
N HIS A 60 -20.72 0.20 -11.30
CA HIS A 60 -20.24 1.44 -11.94
C HIS A 60 -20.96 2.72 -11.48
N GLN A 61 -21.58 2.69 -10.29
CA GLN A 61 -22.27 3.85 -9.73
C GLN A 61 -21.33 4.63 -8.81
N PHE A 62 -20.74 5.69 -9.34
CA PHE A 62 -19.78 6.52 -8.62
C PHE A 62 -20.29 7.04 -7.26
N PRO A 63 -21.53 7.51 -7.10
CA PRO A 63 -22.04 7.95 -5.80
C PRO A 63 -22.02 6.84 -4.74
N LEU A 64 -22.38 5.61 -5.11
CA LEU A 64 -22.35 4.45 -4.20
C LEU A 64 -20.94 4.08 -3.79
N LEU A 65 -20.01 4.14 -4.74
CA LEU A 65 -18.59 3.89 -4.46
C LEU A 65 -18.03 4.97 -3.53
N LYS A 66 -18.30 6.24 -3.82
CA LYS A 66 -17.78 7.38 -3.04
C LYS A 66 -18.34 7.42 -1.61
N ASP A 67 -19.56 6.93 -1.38
CA ASP A 67 -20.13 6.77 -0.03
C ASP A 67 -19.32 5.76 0.83
N LYS A 68 -18.76 4.74 0.20
CA LYS A 68 -18.07 3.64 0.88
C LYS A 68 -16.54 3.71 0.85
N LEU A 69 -15.96 4.47 -0.08
CA LEU A 69 -14.53 4.53 -0.32
C LEU A 69 -14.05 5.98 -0.33
N SER A 70 -13.09 6.27 0.54
CA SER A 70 -12.25 7.45 0.46
C SER A 70 -10.81 7.07 0.09
N SER A 71 -9.95 8.06 -0.08
CA SER A 71 -8.54 7.83 -0.33
C SER A 71 -7.67 8.84 0.41
N ALA A 72 -6.40 8.47 0.58
CA ALA A 72 -5.35 9.36 1.04
C ALA A 72 -4.10 9.14 0.19
N THR A 73 -3.40 10.23 -0.13
CA THR A 73 -2.12 10.19 -0.83
C THR A 73 -1.02 10.58 0.15
N ILE A 74 -0.07 9.67 0.38
CA ILE A 74 1.02 9.81 1.34
C ILE A 74 2.35 9.89 0.58
N SER A 75 3.13 10.94 0.86
CA SER A 75 4.46 11.09 0.27
C SER A 75 5.51 10.24 0.98
N ASP A 76 6.65 10.01 0.34
CA ASP A 76 7.79 9.32 0.96
C ASP A 76 8.28 10.01 2.23
N ALA A 77 8.33 11.34 2.24
CA ALA A 77 8.70 12.10 3.44
C ALA A 77 7.73 11.85 4.62
N ALA A 78 6.42 11.80 4.35
CA ALA A 78 5.42 11.47 5.37
C ALA A 78 5.50 10.00 5.80
N THR A 79 5.83 9.11 4.87
CA THR A 79 6.05 7.68 5.14
C THR A 79 7.23 7.50 6.09
N GLU A 80 8.38 8.10 5.81
CA GLU A 80 9.58 8.05 6.67
C GLU A 80 9.31 8.62 8.06
N GLN A 81 8.68 9.78 8.13
CA GLN A 81 8.29 10.39 9.41
C GLN A 81 7.41 9.45 10.22
N THR A 82 6.41 8.84 9.58
CA THR A 82 5.46 7.92 10.22
C THR A 82 6.15 6.67 10.79
N ILE A 83 7.09 6.07 10.04
CA ILE A 83 7.89 4.94 10.53
C ILE A 83 8.59 5.31 11.84
N GLY A 84 9.29 6.45 11.87
CA GLY A 84 10.00 6.91 13.04
C GLY A 84 9.10 7.27 14.21
N GLU A 85 7.96 7.91 13.97
CA GLU A 85 7.00 8.29 15.02
C GLU A 85 6.35 7.08 15.67
N VAL A 86 5.86 6.13 14.87
CA VAL A 86 5.23 4.90 15.36
C VAL A 86 6.22 4.06 16.14
N PHE A 87 7.46 3.96 15.66
CA PHE A 87 8.51 3.26 16.39
C PHE A 87 8.79 3.89 17.77
N ARG A 88 8.96 5.21 17.83
CA ARG A 88 9.21 5.91 19.10
C ARG A 88 8.03 5.83 20.09
N GLN A 89 6.80 5.86 19.57
CA GLN A 89 5.61 5.90 20.42
C GLN A 89 5.15 4.52 20.87
N PHE A 90 5.23 3.52 20.01
CA PHE A 90 4.62 2.21 20.24
C PHE A 90 5.63 1.06 20.25
N HIS A 91 6.91 1.33 19.99
CA HIS A 91 7.94 0.29 19.80
C HIS A 91 7.55 -0.74 18.73
N TYR A 92 6.84 -0.28 17.72
CA TYR A 92 6.39 -1.09 16.59
C TYR A 92 7.05 -0.59 15.29
N THR A 93 7.65 -1.52 14.56
CA THR A 93 8.34 -1.22 13.31
C THR A 93 7.41 -1.42 12.13
N LEU A 94 7.00 -0.34 11.49
CA LEU A 94 6.26 -0.37 10.23
C LEU A 94 7.21 -0.56 9.04
N ASP A 95 6.78 -1.31 8.03
CA ASP A 95 7.35 -1.18 6.68
C ASP A 95 6.75 0.04 5.96
N PRO A 96 7.32 0.51 4.82
CA PRO A 96 6.80 1.67 4.12
C PRO A 96 5.34 1.57 3.70
N HIS A 97 4.84 0.38 3.35
CA HIS A 97 3.44 0.18 2.95
C HIS A 97 2.51 0.27 4.16
N GLY A 98 2.90 -0.35 5.28
CA GLY A 98 2.22 -0.23 6.54
C GLY A 98 2.16 1.21 7.03
N ALA A 99 3.23 1.99 6.86
CA ALA A 99 3.26 3.40 7.22
C ALA A 99 2.26 4.24 6.41
N VAL A 100 2.15 3.99 5.09
CA VAL A 100 1.12 4.62 4.25
C VAL A 100 -0.29 4.25 4.73
N GLY A 101 -0.53 2.98 5.04
CA GLY A 101 -1.80 2.49 5.57
C GLY A 101 -2.15 3.10 6.92
N TYR A 102 -1.20 3.08 7.86
CA TYR A 102 -1.36 3.64 9.20
C TYR A 102 -1.69 5.14 9.17
N LEU A 103 -0.89 5.93 8.45
CA LEU A 103 -1.09 7.38 8.39
C LEU A 103 -2.42 7.74 7.73
N SER A 104 -2.80 7.01 6.68
CA SER A 104 -4.10 7.20 6.02
C SER A 104 -5.27 6.95 6.98
N LEU A 105 -5.18 5.89 7.78
CA LEU A 105 -6.17 5.57 8.81
C LEU A 105 -6.16 6.60 9.95
N ALA A 106 -4.99 6.97 10.46
CA ALA A 106 -4.86 7.95 11.53
C ALA A 106 -5.48 9.31 11.15
N ASN A 107 -5.20 9.79 9.94
CA ASN A 107 -5.79 11.03 9.41
C ASN A 107 -7.31 10.96 9.26
N TYR A 108 -7.84 9.80 8.91
CA TYR A 108 -9.28 9.56 8.84
C TYR A 108 -9.91 9.59 10.24
N LEU A 109 -9.33 8.86 11.19
CA LEU A 109 -9.86 8.76 12.56
C LEU A 109 -9.77 10.08 13.34
N GLN A 110 -8.83 10.97 13.01
CA GLN A 110 -8.83 12.33 13.57
C GLN A 110 -10.12 13.11 13.25
N LYS A 111 -10.71 12.85 12.09
CA LYS A 111 -11.97 13.47 11.65
C LYS A 111 -13.21 12.68 12.10
N HIS A 112 -13.01 11.45 12.55
CA HIS A 112 -14.06 10.49 12.95
C HIS A 112 -13.70 9.82 14.27
N PRO A 113 -13.58 10.59 15.38
CA PRO A 113 -13.05 10.08 16.65
C PRO A 113 -13.93 9.02 17.30
N GLU A 114 -15.19 8.91 16.91
CA GLU A 114 -16.13 7.89 17.36
C GLU A 114 -15.94 6.54 16.68
N GLN A 115 -15.14 6.47 15.62
CA GLN A 115 -14.93 5.27 14.83
C GLN A 115 -13.67 4.52 15.28
N LYS A 116 -13.62 3.26 14.93
CA LYS A 116 -12.43 2.40 15.06
C LYS A 116 -12.08 1.87 13.69
N GLY A 117 -10.80 1.68 13.44
CA GLY A 117 -10.32 1.19 12.15
C GLY A 117 -9.21 0.17 12.31
N MET A 118 -8.90 -0.49 11.21
CA MET A 118 -7.74 -1.35 11.05
C MET A 118 -7.06 -1.03 9.72
N PHE A 119 -5.77 -1.19 9.66
CA PHE A 119 -5.01 -1.21 8.42
C PHE A 119 -4.35 -2.58 8.26
N LEU A 120 -3.94 -2.91 7.05
CA LEU A 120 -3.31 -4.19 6.75
C LEU A 120 -1.80 -3.98 6.62
N GLU A 121 -1.04 -4.68 7.44
CA GLU A 121 0.41 -4.81 7.30
C GLU A 121 0.68 -5.93 6.30
N THR A 122 1.17 -5.59 5.11
CA THR A 122 1.24 -6.52 3.98
C THR A 122 2.66 -6.93 3.61
N ALA A 123 3.68 -6.33 4.24
CA ALA A 123 5.07 -6.68 4.05
C ALA A 123 5.81 -6.73 5.41
N HIS A 124 6.98 -7.32 5.42
CA HIS A 124 7.84 -7.36 6.61
C HIS A 124 8.93 -6.27 6.51
N PRO A 125 9.21 -5.52 7.58
CA PRO A 125 10.21 -4.44 7.58
C PRO A 125 11.60 -4.85 7.06
N VAL A 126 12.01 -6.11 7.26
CA VAL A 126 13.28 -6.68 6.77
C VAL A 126 13.47 -6.56 5.26
N LYS A 127 12.38 -6.34 4.49
CA LYS A 127 12.47 -6.11 3.04
C LYS A 127 12.89 -4.69 2.68
N PHE A 128 12.87 -3.78 3.64
CA PHE A 128 13.10 -2.35 3.44
C PHE A 128 14.10 -1.79 4.47
N PRO A 129 15.26 -2.46 4.67
CA PRO A 129 16.17 -2.10 5.76
C PRO A 129 16.60 -0.63 5.69
N ASP A 130 16.95 -0.12 4.49
CA ASP A 130 17.41 1.25 4.32
C ASP A 130 16.41 2.30 4.81
N ALA A 131 15.13 2.10 4.51
CA ALA A 131 14.06 3.01 4.93
C ALA A 131 13.76 2.86 6.42
N VAL A 132 13.73 1.63 6.92
CA VAL A 132 13.37 1.34 8.31
C VAL A 132 14.48 1.77 9.26
N GLU A 133 15.73 1.30 9.06
CA GLU A 133 16.87 1.60 9.93
C GLU A 133 17.20 3.09 9.96
N ARG A 134 17.06 3.78 8.83
CA ARG A 134 17.24 5.23 8.76
C ARG A 134 16.32 5.98 9.72
N ASN A 135 15.07 5.50 9.90
CA ASN A 135 14.05 6.20 10.66
C ASN A 135 13.88 5.68 12.09
N THR A 136 14.18 4.40 12.35
CA THR A 136 14.18 3.82 13.71
C THR A 136 15.51 4.02 14.44
N LYS A 137 16.62 4.17 13.70
CA LYS A 137 18.00 4.16 14.22
C LYS A 137 18.41 2.82 14.83
N GLU A 138 17.71 1.77 14.49
CA GLU A 138 17.98 0.40 14.95
C GLU A 138 18.15 -0.54 13.76
N GLU A 139 19.10 -1.45 13.85
CA GLU A 139 19.32 -2.50 12.87
C GLU A 139 18.14 -3.49 12.87
N GLN A 140 17.70 -3.89 11.68
CA GLN A 140 16.60 -4.84 11.58
C GLN A 140 17.07 -6.26 11.86
N ILE A 141 16.42 -6.90 12.84
CA ILE A 141 16.67 -8.31 13.14
C ILE A 141 16.11 -9.17 12.00
N ILE A 142 16.98 -9.85 11.28
CA ILE A 142 16.59 -10.79 10.24
C ILE A 142 16.05 -12.05 10.91
N PRO A 143 14.80 -12.47 10.63
CA PRO A 143 14.31 -13.74 11.15
C PRO A 143 15.20 -14.91 10.70
N ALA A 144 15.53 -15.82 11.60
CA ALA A 144 16.45 -16.95 11.31
C ALA A 144 15.99 -17.77 10.10
N SER A 145 14.70 -17.86 9.84
CA SER A 145 14.14 -18.53 8.66
C SER A 145 14.48 -17.85 7.33
N LEU A 146 14.83 -16.54 7.35
CA LEU A 146 15.16 -15.76 6.15
C LEU A 146 16.66 -15.61 5.93
N GLU A 147 17.51 -15.85 6.94
CA GLU A 147 18.97 -15.69 6.82
C GLU A 147 19.56 -16.46 5.62
N PRO A 148 19.19 -17.73 5.36
CA PRO A 148 19.73 -18.46 4.21
C PRO A 148 19.33 -17.84 2.88
N MET A 149 18.15 -17.20 2.80
CA MET A 149 17.66 -16.55 1.58
C MET A 149 18.35 -15.22 1.33
N MET A 150 18.65 -14.46 2.39
CA MET A 150 19.32 -13.16 2.28
C MET A 150 20.76 -13.28 1.76
N GLN A 151 21.40 -14.45 1.93
CA GLN A 151 22.76 -14.72 1.44
C GLN A 151 22.79 -15.22 -0.02
N GLN A 152 21.65 -15.50 -0.62
CA GLN A 152 21.60 -15.99 -1.99
C GLN A 152 21.70 -14.85 -3.00
N PRO A 153 22.45 -15.05 -4.10
CA PRO A 153 22.48 -14.07 -5.19
C PRO A 153 21.09 -13.95 -5.84
N LYS A 154 20.71 -12.73 -6.20
CA LYS A 154 19.48 -12.49 -6.93
C LYS A 154 19.52 -13.22 -8.28
N GLN A 155 18.54 -14.08 -8.52
CA GLN A 155 18.34 -14.74 -9.81
C GLN A 155 17.09 -14.13 -10.49
N SER A 156 17.25 -13.69 -11.73
CA SER A 156 16.13 -13.17 -12.52
C SER A 156 16.40 -13.42 -14.00
N ILE A 157 15.33 -13.65 -14.75
CA ILE A 157 15.37 -13.81 -16.19
C ILE A 157 14.64 -12.63 -16.81
N PHE A 158 15.33 -11.94 -17.74
CA PHE A 158 14.71 -10.88 -18.52
C PHE A 158 13.86 -11.49 -19.63
N MET A 159 12.62 -11.07 -19.72
CA MET A 159 11.65 -11.56 -20.68
C MET A 159 10.83 -10.38 -21.22
N ALA A 160 10.49 -10.41 -22.51
CA ALA A 160 9.58 -9.43 -23.08
C ALA A 160 8.17 -9.61 -22.43
N PRO A 161 7.45 -8.51 -22.13
CA PRO A 161 6.13 -8.57 -21.52
C PRO A 161 5.12 -9.17 -22.52
N GLY A 162 4.63 -10.37 -22.22
CA GLY A 162 3.65 -11.05 -23.06
C GLY A 162 3.33 -12.45 -22.53
N TYR A 163 2.06 -12.82 -22.61
CA TYR A 163 1.60 -14.13 -22.14
C TYR A 163 2.33 -15.29 -22.85
N GLN A 164 2.55 -15.16 -24.16
CA GLN A 164 3.18 -16.24 -24.94
C GLN A 164 4.63 -16.47 -24.52
N ASN A 165 5.39 -15.39 -24.25
CA ASN A 165 6.77 -15.51 -23.77
C ASN A 165 6.86 -16.23 -22.41
N LEU A 166 5.93 -15.91 -21.50
CA LEU A 166 5.88 -16.60 -20.22
C LEU A 166 5.49 -18.09 -20.39
N LYS A 167 4.53 -18.39 -21.25
CA LYS A 167 4.08 -19.74 -21.51
C LYS A 167 5.15 -20.63 -22.14
N GLU A 168 5.97 -20.07 -23.02
CA GLU A 168 7.07 -20.79 -23.67
C GLU A 168 8.25 -21.02 -22.72
N TYR A 169 8.39 -20.17 -21.71
CA TYR A 169 9.42 -20.29 -20.68
C TYR A 169 9.07 -21.34 -19.61
N LEU A 170 7.81 -21.53 -19.25
CA LEU A 170 7.32 -22.51 -18.27
C LEU A 170 7.28 -23.94 -18.83
#